data_6ed46560b4a257edb17258126ee1ed35
#
_entry.id   6ed46560b4a257edb17258126ee1ed35
#
_cell.length_a   1.000
_cell.length_b   1.000
_cell.length_c   1.000
_cell.angle_alpha   90.00
_cell.angle_beta   90.00
_cell.angle_gamma   90.00
#
_symmetry.space_group_name_H-M   'P 1'
#
loop_
_entity.id
_entity.type
_entity.pdbx_description
1 polymer ?
#
loop_
_entity_poly.entity_id
_entity_poly.type
_entity_poly.pdbx_seq_one_letter_code
_entity_poly.pdbx_strand_id
1 'polypeptide(L)'
;MKDKQQPFFVNIGSSSLLVIFLVLCLATFAILSLSSAKSDHTFSERLAAHKQAYYEASERAETIVGEIDRILYETASGIDQTGLHDPDISGEAEKGLAAYFTGVGEAVHEMQVEGIVLQVQQTEGECRISFQVPAGERQALSVTLAVTDYRAHDNYYEVRAWKIVNTESPAKEQPLKLLPVIQE
;
A
#
# COMPACT_ATOMS: atom_id res chain seq x y z
N MET A 1 39.44 24.34 -76.41
CA MET A 1 38.37 24.38 -75.41
C MET A 1 37.85 22.96 -75.25
N LYS A 2 38.14 22.27 -74.11
CA LYS A 2 37.69 20.93 -73.83
C LYS A 2 36.47 21.08 -72.86
N ASP A 3 35.31 20.84 -73.39
CA ASP A 3 34.12 20.69 -72.57
C ASP A 3 34.26 19.43 -71.71
N LYS A 4 34.30 19.61 -70.38
CA LYS A 4 34.16 18.52 -69.42
C LYS A 4 32.64 18.22 -69.26
N GLN A 5 32.18 17.25 -70.00
CA GLN A 5 30.86 16.64 -69.68
C GLN A 5 30.95 15.95 -68.34
N GLN A 6 30.30 16.52 -67.38
CA GLN A 6 30.10 15.86 -66.07
C GLN A 6 29.14 14.68 -66.24
N PRO A 7 29.42 13.52 -65.71
CA PRO A 7 28.54 12.35 -65.84
C PRO A 7 27.22 12.56 -65.10
N PHE A 8 26.13 12.66 -65.85
CA PHE A 8 24.78 12.80 -65.37
C PHE A 8 24.27 11.57 -64.58
N PHE A 9 25.03 10.51 -64.52
CA PHE A 9 24.66 9.23 -63.90
C PHE A 9 24.74 9.21 -62.36
N VAL A 10 25.39 10.18 -61.74
CA VAL A 10 25.57 10.20 -60.25
C VAL A 10 24.29 10.61 -59.52
N ASN A 11 23.40 11.36 -60.14
CA ASN A 11 22.20 11.88 -59.47
C ASN A 11 21.06 10.87 -59.35
N ILE A 12 20.92 9.88 -60.21
CA ILE A 12 19.80 8.92 -60.18
C ILE A 12 19.95 7.92 -59.05
N GLY A 13 21.18 7.44 -58.81
CA GLY A 13 21.47 6.52 -57.71
C GLY A 13 21.35 7.19 -56.31
N SER A 14 21.77 8.44 -56.21
CA SER A 14 21.68 9.23 -54.97
C SER A 14 20.21 9.51 -54.57
N SER A 15 19.31 9.82 -55.51
CA SER A 15 17.92 10.05 -55.24
C SER A 15 17.19 8.79 -54.70
N SER A 16 17.49 7.64 -55.35
CA SER A 16 16.90 6.35 -54.88
C SER A 16 17.36 5.97 -53.46
N LEU A 17 18.64 6.19 -53.16
CA LEU A 17 19.19 5.92 -51.84
C LEU A 17 18.55 6.81 -50.76
N LEU A 18 18.32 8.08 -51.06
CA LEU A 18 17.64 9.03 -50.18
C LEU A 18 16.21 8.61 -49.88
N VAL A 19 15.47 8.17 -50.91
CA VAL A 19 14.06 7.69 -50.73
C VAL A 19 14.04 6.45 -49.85
N ILE A 20 14.91 5.48 -50.07
CA ILE A 20 15.03 4.27 -49.21
C ILE A 20 15.33 4.65 -47.75
N PHE A 21 16.29 5.56 -47.56
CA PHE A 21 16.61 6.06 -46.23
C PHE A 21 15.43 6.74 -45.53
N LEU A 22 14.70 7.57 -46.26
CA LEU A 22 13.51 8.26 -45.72
C LEU A 22 12.42 7.27 -45.33
N VAL A 23 12.16 6.25 -46.17
CA VAL A 23 11.20 5.19 -45.85
C VAL A 23 11.59 4.39 -44.61
N LEU A 24 12.90 4.06 -44.48
CA LEU A 24 13.41 3.38 -43.30
C LEU A 24 13.26 4.23 -42.04
N CYS A 25 13.57 5.53 -42.11
CA CYS A 25 13.34 6.46 -41.00
C CYS A 25 11.86 6.51 -40.59
N LEU A 26 10.95 6.64 -41.53
CA LEU A 26 9.50 6.66 -41.25
C LEU A 26 9.04 5.33 -40.62
N ALA A 27 9.52 4.19 -41.13
CA ALA A 27 9.20 2.88 -40.58
C ALA A 27 9.70 2.73 -39.14
N THR A 28 10.92 3.16 -38.83
CA THR A 28 11.47 3.11 -37.48
C THR A 28 10.68 4.01 -36.52
N PHE A 29 10.32 5.21 -36.91
CA PHE A 29 9.47 6.10 -36.09
C PHE A 29 8.08 5.51 -35.86
N ALA A 30 7.47 4.88 -36.86
CA ALA A 30 6.18 4.23 -36.71
C ALA A 30 6.22 3.07 -35.68
N ILE A 31 7.26 2.24 -35.75
CA ILE A 31 7.46 1.12 -34.81
C ILE A 31 7.70 1.63 -33.39
N LEU A 32 8.54 2.65 -33.23
CA LEU A 32 8.81 3.25 -31.91
C LEU A 32 7.56 3.88 -31.31
N SER A 33 6.79 4.62 -32.11
CA SER A 33 5.53 5.23 -31.68
C SER A 33 4.52 4.18 -31.21
N LEU A 34 4.35 3.10 -31.98
CA LEU A 34 3.45 2.00 -31.61
C LEU A 34 3.90 1.27 -30.35
N SER A 35 5.22 1.03 -30.21
CA SER A 35 5.81 0.39 -29.03
C SER A 35 5.58 1.24 -27.78
N SER A 36 5.81 2.56 -27.85
CA SER A 36 5.55 3.48 -26.76
C SER A 36 4.08 3.49 -26.34
N ALA A 37 3.18 3.61 -27.30
CA ALA A 37 1.73 3.60 -27.04
C ALA A 37 1.26 2.31 -26.35
N LYS A 38 1.78 1.16 -26.77
CA LYS A 38 1.47 -0.12 -26.13
C LYS A 38 2.01 -0.20 -24.69
N SER A 39 3.22 0.30 -24.46
CA SER A 39 3.80 0.35 -23.11
C SER A 39 2.98 1.23 -22.17
N ASP A 40 2.58 2.41 -22.64
CA ASP A 40 1.77 3.36 -21.87
C ASP A 40 0.38 2.77 -21.53
N HIS A 41 -0.23 2.06 -22.46
CA HIS A 41 -1.51 1.37 -22.21
C HIS A 41 -1.37 0.31 -21.12
N THR A 42 -0.37 -0.57 -21.23
CA THR A 42 -0.13 -1.62 -20.23
C THR A 42 0.19 -1.04 -18.85
N PHE A 43 0.95 0.06 -18.81
CA PHE A 43 1.24 0.76 -17.56
C PHE A 43 -0.03 1.35 -16.93
N SER A 44 -0.87 1.99 -17.74
CA SER A 44 -2.13 2.57 -17.29
C SER A 44 -3.09 1.51 -16.74
N GLU A 45 -3.20 0.35 -17.39
CA GLU A 45 -4.01 -0.78 -16.91
C GLU A 45 -3.51 -1.29 -15.55
N ARG A 46 -2.19 -1.49 -15.40
CA ARG A 46 -1.61 -1.92 -14.12
C ARG A 46 -1.86 -0.89 -13.01
N LEU A 47 -1.69 0.39 -13.32
CA LEU A 47 -1.94 1.46 -12.35
C LEU A 47 -3.42 1.52 -11.93
N ALA A 48 -4.34 1.33 -12.88
CA ALA A 48 -5.77 1.26 -12.59
C ALA A 48 -6.11 0.06 -11.69
N ALA A 49 -5.57 -1.12 -12.00
CA ALA A 49 -5.76 -2.32 -11.18
C ALA A 49 -5.22 -2.15 -9.75
N HIS A 50 -4.03 -1.56 -9.59
CA HIS A 50 -3.49 -1.26 -8.26
C HIS A 50 -4.34 -0.28 -7.47
N LYS A 51 -4.85 0.78 -8.12
CA LYS A 51 -5.74 1.73 -7.46
C LYS A 51 -7.04 1.07 -7.03
N GLN A 52 -7.63 0.27 -7.88
CA GLN A 52 -8.86 -0.45 -7.57
C GLN A 52 -8.66 -1.39 -6.39
N ALA A 53 -7.61 -2.20 -6.39
CA ALA A 53 -7.29 -3.10 -5.27
C ALA A 53 -7.06 -2.35 -3.94
N TYR A 54 -6.45 -1.17 -4.01
CA TYR A 54 -6.29 -0.31 -2.83
C TYR A 54 -7.64 0.19 -2.30
N TYR A 55 -8.52 0.68 -3.17
CA TYR A 55 -9.83 1.20 -2.73
C TYR A 55 -10.72 0.09 -2.19
N GLU A 56 -10.71 -1.08 -2.79
CA GLU A 56 -11.45 -2.25 -2.27
C GLU A 56 -10.92 -2.68 -0.89
N ALA A 57 -9.60 -2.70 -0.70
CA ALA A 57 -9.00 -2.99 0.59
C ALA A 57 -9.30 -1.90 1.63
N SER A 58 -9.31 -0.61 1.21
CA SER A 58 -9.64 0.51 2.08
C SER A 58 -11.10 0.46 2.55
N GLU A 59 -12.04 0.20 1.66
CA GLU A 59 -13.47 0.04 1.97
C GLU A 59 -13.70 -1.09 3.00
N ARG A 60 -13.04 -2.24 2.78
CA ARG A 60 -13.09 -3.35 3.75
C ARG A 60 -12.47 -2.98 5.08
N ALA A 61 -11.34 -2.28 5.07
CA ALA A 61 -10.68 -1.83 6.30
C ALA A 61 -11.55 -0.83 7.08
N GLU A 62 -12.19 0.12 6.40
CA GLU A 62 -13.11 1.08 7.00
C GLU A 62 -14.33 0.39 7.64
N THR A 63 -14.86 -0.66 7.00
CA THR A 63 -15.94 -1.46 7.57
C THR A 63 -15.50 -2.14 8.88
N ILE A 64 -14.29 -2.71 8.90
CA ILE A 64 -13.71 -3.35 10.10
C ILE A 64 -13.50 -2.32 11.21
N VAL A 65 -12.97 -1.14 10.86
CA VAL A 65 -12.77 -0.04 11.81
C VAL A 65 -14.10 0.42 12.40
N GLY A 66 -15.16 0.50 11.58
CA GLY A 66 -16.50 0.83 12.07
C GLY A 66 -17.04 -0.19 13.07
N GLU A 67 -16.80 -1.49 12.87
CA GLU A 67 -17.15 -2.53 13.84
C GLU A 67 -16.30 -2.45 15.13
N ILE A 68 -15.01 -2.15 14.99
CA ILE A 68 -14.13 -1.90 16.14
C ILE A 68 -14.63 -0.69 16.92
N ASP A 69 -14.97 0.41 16.26
CA ASP A 69 -15.49 1.62 16.91
C ASP A 69 -16.77 1.32 17.72
N ARG A 70 -17.67 0.52 17.16
CA ARG A 70 -18.87 0.05 17.88
C ARG A 70 -18.51 -0.75 19.13
N ILE A 71 -17.56 -1.67 19.04
CA ILE A 71 -17.09 -2.46 20.19
C ILE A 71 -16.48 -1.54 21.27
N LEU A 72 -15.66 -0.58 20.87
CA LEU A 72 -15.05 0.39 21.79
C LEU A 72 -16.13 1.20 22.53
N TYR A 73 -17.14 1.68 21.81
CA TYR A 73 -18.26 2.42 22.37
C TYR A 73 -19.07 1.56 23.36
N GLU A 74 -19.44 0.35 22.97
CA GLU A 74 -20.24 -0.57 23.80
C GLU A 74 -19.49 -0.94 25.09
N THR A 75 -18.17 -1.22 24.97
CA THR A 75 -17.33 -1.54 26.13
C THR A 75 -17.17 -0.36 27.06
N ALA A 76 -16.94 0.85 26.52
CA ALA A 76 -16.87 2.07 27.30
C ALA A 76 -18.19 2.34 28.08
N SER A 77 -19.32 2.24 27.37
CA SER A 77 -20.65 2.43 27.94
C SER A 77 -20.96 1.39 29.03
N GLY A 78 -20.50 0.17 28.90
CA GLY A 78 -20.65 -0.89 29.92
C GLY A 78 -19.90 -0.56 31.20
N ILE A 79 -18.71 0.01 31.11
CA ILE A 79 -17.89 0.41 32.26
C ILE A 79 -18.50 1.60 32.99
N ASP A 80 -18.99 2.59 32.28
CA ASP A 80 -19.69 3.75 32.86
C ASP A 80 -20.91 3.32 33.75
N GLN A 81 -21.63 2.28 33.35
CA GLN A 81 -22.75 1.74 34.11
C GLN A 81 -22.34 0.99 35.37
N THR A 82 -21.10 0.50 35.47
CA THR A 82 -20.61 -0.24 36.64
C THR A 82 -20.13 0.68 37.78
N GLY A 83 -20.12 2.01 37.58
CA GLY A 83 -19.76 2.99 38.62
C GLY A 83 -18.24 3.05 38.91
N LEU A 84 -17.41 2.42 38.09
CA LEU A 84 -15.94 2.48 38.18
C LEU A 84 -15.37 3.84 37.73
N HIS A 85 -16.24 4.83 37.58
CA HIS A 85 -15.90 6.18 37.09
C HIS A 85 -15.86 7.21 38.23
N ASP A 86 -15.36 6.89 39.41
CA ASP A 86 -15.15 7.93 40.44
C ASP A 86 -13.77 8.59 40.22
N PRO A 87 -13.74 9.85 39.72
CA PRO A 87 -12.46 10.53 39.39
C PRO A 87 -11.66 10.92 40.66
N ASP A 88 -12.26 10.82 41.84
CA ASP A 88 -11.60 11.21 43.08
C ASP A 88 -10.71 10.13 43.70
N ILE A 89 -10.75 8.89 43.17
CA ILE A 89 -9.97 7.77 43.68
C ILE A 89 -8.98 7.33 42.59
N SER A 90 -7.77 7.86 42.64
CA SER A 90 -6.69 7.62 41.65
C SER A 90 -6.34 6.14 41.38
N GLY A 91 -6.70 5.22 42.25
CA GLY A 91 -6.53 3.77 42.05
C GLY A 91 -7.68 3.07 41.30
N GLU A 92 -8.87 3.64 41.25
CA GLU A 92 -10.01 3.08 40.52
C GLU A 92 -10.01 3.48 39.04
N ALA A 93 -9.49 4.65 38.72
CA ALA A 93 -9.33 5.11 37.37
C ALA A 93 -8.37 4.23 36.53
N GLU A 94 -7.27 3.77 37.13
CA GLU A 94 -6.34 2.81 36.50
C GLU A 94 -6.97 1.42 36.31
N LYS A 95 -7.75 0.97 37.28
CA LYS A 95 -8.48 -0.29 37.20
C LYS A 95 -9.58 -0.24 36.12
N GLY A 96 -10.29 0.88 36.00
CA GLY A 96 -11.28 1.11 34.97
C GLY A 96 -10.69 1.06 33.57
N LEU A 97 -9.53 1.71 33.36
CA LEU A 97 -8.84 1.70 32.09
C LEU A 97 -8.29 0.29 31.73
N ALA A 98 -7.75 -0.42 32.71
CA ALA A 98 -7.29 -1.80 32.52
C ALA A 98 -8.48 -2.74 32.19
N ALA A 99 -9.61 -2.58 32.85
CA ALA A 99 -10.83 -3.34 32.56
C ALA A 99 -11.35 -3.03 31.14
N TYR A 100 -11.32 -1.75 30.74
CA TYR A 100 -11.67 -1.32 29.39
C TYR A 100 -10.81 -2.01 28.33
N PHE A 101 -9.49 -1.94 28.46
CA PHE A 101 -8.58 -2.56 27.49
C PHE A 101 -8.73 -4.08 27.45
N THR A 102 -9.00 -4.71 28.60
CA THR A 102 -9.25 -6.16 28.65
C THR A 102 -10.56 -6.52 27.94
N GLY A 103 -11.65 -5.80 28.21
CA GLY A 103 -12.94 -6.02 27.55
C GLY A 103 -12.88 -5.78 26.05
N VAL A 104 -12.18 -4.73 25.61
CA VAL A 104 -11.92 -4.49 24.18
C VAL A 104 -11.14 -5.63 23.55
N GLY A 105 -10.10 -6.11 24.23
CA GLY A 105 -9.27 -7.24 23.76
C GLY A 105 -10.08 -8.51 23.56
N GLU A 106 -10.95 -8.86 24.51
CA GLU A 106 -11.84 -10.01 24.44
C GLU A 106 -12.86 -9.87 23.31
N ALA A 107 -13.55 -8.73 23.24
CA ALA A 107 -14.56 -8.48 22.20
C ALA A 107 -13.99 -8.45 20.79
N VAL A 108 -12.83 -7.85 20.58
CA VAL A 108 -12.11 -7.87 19.29
C VAL A 108 -11.62 -9.27 18.95
N HIS A 109 -11.21 -10.07 19.93
CA HIS A 109 -10.81 -11.46 19.70
C HIS A 109 -11.99 -12.35 19.28
N GLU A 110 -13.18 -12.08 19.76
CA GLU A 110 -14.42 -12.77 19.36
C GLU A 110 -14.91 -12.31 17.97
N MET A 111 -14.49 -11.14 17.50
CA MET A 111 -14.84 -10.62 16.19
C MET A 111 -14.20 -11.48 15.09
N GLN A 112 -15.06 -12.19 14.33
CA GLN A 112 -14.62 -12.99 13.19
C GLN A 112 -14.81 -12.19 11.90
N VAL A 113 -13.70 -11.86 11.23
CA VAL A 113 -13.73 -11.26 9.89
C VAL A 113 -13.14 -12.24 8.91
N GLU A 114 -13.91 -12.58 7.87
CA GLU A 114 -13.50 -13.59 6.89
C GLU A 114 -12.17 -13.25 6.22
N GLY A 115 -11.16 -14.10 6.42
CA GLY A 115 -9.83 -13.97 5.81
C GLY A 115 -8.93 -12.90 6.42
N ILE A 116 -9.31 -12.30 7.57
CA ILE A 116 -8.54 -11.25 8.25
C ILE A 116 -8.33 -11.64 9.70
N VAL A 117 -7.08 -11.58 10.14
CA VAL A 117 -6.70 -11.83 11.54
C VAL A 117 -6.48 -10.50 12.23
N LEU A 118 -7.27 -10.24 13.27
CA LEU A 118 -7.06 -9.10 14.15
C LEU A 118 -6.08 -9.49 15.26
N GLN A 119 -5.09 -8.64 15.49
CA GLN A 119 -4.10 -8.79 16.54
C GLN A 119 -4.28 -7.67 17.56
N VAL A 120 -4.52 -8.02 18.81
CA VAL A 120 -4.59 -7.08 19.92
C VAL A 120 -3.31 -7.21 20.74
N GLN A 121 -2.61 -6.11 20.91
CA GLN A 121 -1.43 -5.99 21.76
C GLN A 121 -1.77 -5.06 22.90
N GLN A 122 -1.78 -5.60 24.11
CA GLN A 122 -2.04 -4.85 25.33
C GLN A 122 -0.74 -4.78 26.16
N THR A 123 -0.40 -3.57 26.56
CA THR A 123 0.72 -3.26 27.46
C THR A 123 0.20 -2.37 28.57
N GLU A 124 0.94 -2.21 29.67
CA GLU A 124 0.55 -1.29 30.73
C GLU A 124 0.30 0.11 30.20
N GLY A 125 -1.00 0.51 30.14
CA GLY A 125 -1.46 1.82 29.70
C GLY A 125 -1.64 2.02 28.19
N GLU A 126 -1.40 1.00 27.34
CA GLU A 126 -1.62 1.09 25.89
C GLU A 126 -2.30 -0.17 25.36
N CYS A 127 -3.36 0.01 24.57
CA CYS A 127 -3.99 -1.08 23.81
C CYS A 127 -3.92 -0.74 22.31
N ARG A 128 -3.42 -1.68 21.52
CA ARG A 128 -3.22 -1.51 20.09
C ARG A 128 -3.87 -2.66 19.33
N ILE A 129 -4.67 -2.30 18.33
CA ILE A 129 -5.33 -3.25 17.44
C ILE A 129 -4.68 -3.11 16.06
N SER A 130 -4.26 -4.22 15.48
CA SER A 130 -3.66 -4.24 14.15
C SER A 130 -4.21 -5.38 13.30
N PHE A 131 -4.39 -5.11 12.01
CA PHE A 131 -4.86 -6.09 11.04
C PHE A 131 -4.36 -5.76 9.63
N GLN A 132 -4.49 -6.72 8.73
CA GLN A 132 -4.09 -6.58 7.34
C GLN A 132 -5.21 -7.03 6.42
N VAL A 133 -5.57 -6.18 5.46
CA VAL A 133 -6.56 -6.46 4.42
C VAL A 133 -5.84 -6.70 3.11
N PRO A 134 -6.04 -7.84 2.43
CA PRO A 134 -5.41 -8.11 1.14
C PRO A 134 -5.75 -7.01 0.11
N ALA A 135 -4.72 -6.50 -0.56
CA ALA A 135 -4.81 -5.46 -1.59
C ALA A 135 -4.12 -5.95 -2.88
N GLY A 136 -4.67 -7.02 -3.48
CA GLY A 136 -4.08 -7.73 -4.60
C GLY A 136 -3.25 -8.96 -4.18
N GLU A 137 -2.44 -9.51 -5.11
CA GLU A 137 -1.76 -10.79 -4.91
C GLU A 137 -0.57 -10.73 -3.94
N ARG A 138 0.11 -9.59 -3.87
CA ARG A 138 1.40 -9.43 -3.16
C ARG A 138 1.42 -8.28 -2.15
N GLN A 139 0.29 -7.64 -1.96
CA GLN A 139 0.19 -6.48 -1.11
C GLN A 139 -0.99 -6.61 -0.16
N ALA A 140 -0.86 -5.99 1.01
CA ALA A 140 -1.95 -5.82 1.95
C ALA A 140 -1.97 -4.39 2.49
N LEU A 141 -3.14 -3.90 2.81
CA LEU A 141 -3.32 -2.68 3.58
C LEU A 141 -3.16 -3.03 5.06
N SER A 142 -2.10 -2.53 5.67
CA SER A 142 -1.84 -2.67 7.11
C SER A 142 -2.44 -1.50 7.86
N VAL A 143 -3.33 -1.80 8.77
CA VAL A 143 -3.99 -0.84 9.65
C VAL A 143 -3.54 -1.09 11.08
N THR A 144 -3.25 -0.01 11.81
CA THR A 144 -2.93 -0.06 13.24
C THR A 144 -3.66 1.07 13.93
N LEU A 145 -4.45 0.71 14.93
CA LEU A 145 -5.22 1.62 15.77
C LEU A 145 -4.63 1.58 17.18
N ALA A 146 -4.46 2.74 17.78
CA ALA A 146 -4.20 2.87 19.21
C ALA A 146 -5.52 3.21 19.90
N VAL A 147 -5.95 2.37 20.82
CA VAL A 147 -7.16 2.60 21.61
C VAL A 147 -6.84 3.69 22.64
N THR A 148 -7.68 4.71 22.69
CA THR A 148 -7.55 5.83 23.63
C THR A 148 -8.28 5.53 24.93
N ASP A 149 -8.04 6.37 25.93
CA ASP A 149 -8.80 6.33 27.17
C ASP A 149 -10.29 6.61 26.89
N TYR A 150 -11.20 5.70 27.32
CA TYR A 150 -12.64 5.82 27.09
C TYR A 150 -13.24 7.09 27.68
N ARG A 151 -12.58 7.70 28.67
CA ARG A 151 -12.99 8.96 29.32
C ARG A 151 -12.72 10.20 28.46
N ALA A 152 -11.92 10.05 27.40
CA ALA A 152 -11.56 11.17 26.53
C ALA A 152 -12.71 11.66 25.63
N HIS A 153 -13.84 10.93 25.55
CA HIS A 153 -15.13 11.23 24.91
C HIS A 153 -15.12 11.68 23.44
N ASP A 154 -14.02 12.17 22.91
CA ASP A 154 -13.95 12.69 21.53
C ASP A 154 -13.68 11.60 20.51
N ASN A 155 -12.76 10.66 20.81
CA ASN A 155 -12.39 9.55 19.93
C ASN A 155 -11.93 8.36 20.75
N TYR A 156 -12.45 7.17 20.48
CA TYR A 156 -12.07 5.94 21.17
C TYR A 156 -10.78 5.32 20.65
N TYR A 157 -10.31 5.77 19.50
CA TYR A 157 -9.05 5.30 18.91
C TYR A 157 -8.35 6.39 18.10
N GLU A 158 -7.06 6.21 17.87
CA GLU A 158 -6.24 6.99 16.95
C GLU A 158 -5.62 6.08 15.88
N VAL A 159 -5.70 6.48 14.61
CA VAL A 159 -5.07 5.73 13.52
C VAL A 159 -3.56 5.98 13.51
N ARG A 160 -2.77 4.98 13.90
CA ARG A 160 -1.30 5.05 13.91
C ARG A 160 -0.67 4.65 12.59
N ALA A 161 -1.29 3.74 11.87
CA ALA A 161 -0.83 3.32 10.55
C ALA A 161 -2.00 2.99 9.63
N TRP A 162 -1.87 3.43 8.38
CA TRP A 162 -2.75 3.11 7.26
C TRP A 162 -1.89 3.09 6.01
N LYS A 163 -1.32 1.93 5.69
CA LYS A 163 -0.32 1.84 4.62
C LYS A 163 -0.32 0.50 3.93
N ILE A 164 0.04 0.51 2.65
CA ILE A 164 0.29 -0.71 1.89
C ILE A 164 1.64 -1.31 2.30
N VAL A 165 1.61 -2.62 2.55
CA VAL A 165 2.80 -3.44 2.83
C VAL A 165 2.88 -4.59 1.84
N ASN A 166 4.09 -5.05 1.52
CA ASN A 166 4.27 -6.27 0.74
C ASN A 166 4.08 -7.48 1.65
N THR A 167 3.26 -8.43 1.21
CA THR A 167 3.02 -9.71 1.92
C THR A 167 4.09 -10.75 1.62
N GLU A 168 4.85 -10.57 0.53
CA GLU A 168 6.04 -11.40 0.30
C GLU A 168 7.10 -11.03 1.32
N SER A 169 7.52 -12.01 2.12
CA SER A 169 8.72 -11.89 2.96
C SER A 169 9.87 -11.41 2.08
N PRO A 170 10.66 -10.41 2.49
CA PRO A 170 11.81 -10.00 1.71
C PRO A 170 12.63 -11.25 1.41
N ALA A 171 12.76 -11.58 0.13
CA ALA A 171 13.61 -12.68 -0.30
C ALA A 171 14.93 -12.50 0.47
N LYS A 172 15.34 -13.55 1.20
CA LYS A 172 16.60 -13.55 1.96
C LYS A 172 17.62 -12.79 1.13
N GLU A 173 18.10 -11.66 1.67
CA GLU A 173 19.15 -10.88 1.02
C GLU A 173 20.23 -11.86 0.60
N GLN A 174 20.31 -12.14 -0.70
CA GLN A 174 21.45 -12.89 -1.20
C GLN A 174 22.65 -11.98 -0.96
N PRO A 175 23.61 -12.40 -0.13
CA PRO A 175 24.78 -11.57 0.09
C PRO A 175 25.38 -11.23 -1.27
N LEU A 176 25.53 -9.94 -1.56
CA LEU A 176 26.17 -9.45 -2.77
C LEU A 176 27.47 -10.23 -2.93
N LYS A 177 27.54 -11.03 -3.99
CA LYS A 177 28.74 -11.79 -4.32
C LYS A 177 29.78 -10.77 -4.78
N LEU A 178 30.54 -10.23 -3.82
CA LEU A 178 31.65 -9.34 -4.10
C LEU A 178 32.63 -10.10 -5.00
N LEU A 179 32.92 -9.54 -6.16
CA LEU A 179 33.95 -10.07 -7.06
C LEU A 179 35.27 -10.13 -6.30
N PRO A 180 36.05 -11.22 -6.41
CA PRO A 180 37.34 -11.30 -5.74
C PRO A 180 38.24 -10.15 -6.22
N VAL A 181 38.77 -9.41 -5.27
CA VAL A 181 39.80 -8.40 -5.52
C VAL A 181 41.01 -9.14 -6.11
N ILE A 182 41.34 -8.88 -7.37
CA ILE A 182 42.56 -9.36 -7.97
C ILE A 182 43.68 -8.54 -7.32
N GLN A 183 44.48 -9.16 -6.46
CA GLN A 183 45.74 -8.60 -5.98
C GLN A 183 46.78 -8.90 -7.06
N GLU A 184 47.38 -7.86 -7.64
CA GLU A 184 48.66 -7.91 -8.37
C GLU A 184 49.82 -7.91 -7.40
#